data_d474318d86a50fbde4ecedaa28262136
#
_entry.id   d474318d86a50fbde4ecedaa28262136
#
_cell.length_a   1.000
_cell.length_b   1.000
_cell.length_c   1.000
_cell.angle_alpha   90.00
_cell.angle_beta   90.00
_cell.angle_gamma   90.00
#
_symmetry.space_group_name_H-M   'P 1'
#
loop_
_entity.id
_entity.type
_entity.pdbx_description
1 polymer ?
#
loop_
_entity_poly.entity_id
_entity_poly.type
_entity_poly.pdbx_seq_one_letter_code
_entity_poly.pdbx_strand_id
1 'polypeptide(L)'
;PIFGGVSISKYGSDEMRRTVLPRIISGEIGCCMALTEPDAGTNSLEVRTFAEADGNGWRLNGQKIWISAVPQAEKMLVIARTKKKEGATRKTDGITLFMIDVAREGVSHQAIDKVGTRCVPASNVFFDNAPVHGDELVGTLHGGWKELLDVLNTERIVTTAGLVGAVHLALRLAVDYANQRKVFGERTISSYQGLQFPLAQAHAEIECARAMNHKAAAMFDAGEDFGSEANIAKLIAAQAAAEGIERAMQTMGGMGYAKEMHVERLWRDARLFRFAPISEEMILNYISI
;
A
#
# COMPACT_ATOMS: atom_id res chain seq x y z
N PRO A 1 -10.48 0.53 -2.50
CA PRO A 1 -11.36 -0.66 -2.49
C PRO A 1 -10.79 -1.83 -1.71
N ILE A 2 -9.45 -2.11 -1.81
CA ILE A 2 -8.84 -3.33 -1.26
C ILE A 2 -9.03 -3.41 0.23
N PHE A 3 -8.58 -2.44 1.00
CA PHE A 3 -8.62 -2.48 2.47
C PHE A 3 -10.02 -2.69 3.01
N GLY A 4 -10.98 -1.83 2.62
CA GLY A 4 -12.36 -1.97 3.05
C GLY A 4 -13.07 -3.16 2.41
N GLY A 5 -12.90 -3.36 1.10
CA GLY A 5 -13.57 -4.43 0.36
C GLY A 5 -13.20 -5.83 0.85
N VAL A 6 -11.90 -6.14 0.96
CA VAL A 6 -11.42 -7.45 1.44
C VAL A 6 -11.79 -7.67 2.91
N SER A 7 -11.61 -6.65 3.75
CA SER A 7 -11.95 -6.75 5.18
C SER A 7 -13.44 -7.06 5.40
N ILE A 8 -14.33 -6.32 4.72
CA ILE A 8 -15.78 -6.54 4.85
C ILE A 8 -16.19 -7.87 4.22
N SER A 9 -15.65 -8.22 3.04
CA SER A 9 -15.99 -9.47 2.36
C SER A 9 -15.68 -10.69 3.22
N LYS A 10 -14.50 -10.71 3.85
CA LYS A 10 -14.06 -11.86 4.66
C LYS A 10 -14.61 -11.82 6.10
N TYR A 11 -14.61 -10.65 6.72
CA TYR A 11 -14.76 -10.49 8.17
C TYR A 11 -15.88 -9.54 8.61
N GLY A 12 -16.53 -8.82 7.68
CA GLY A 12 -17.63 -7.94 7.98
C GLY A 12 -18.88 -8.70 8.41
N SER A 13 -19.77 -8.03 9.13
CA SER A 13 -21.12 -8.55 9.42
C SER A 13 -21.93 -8.72 8.14
N ASP A 14 -23.00 -9.52 8.18
CA ASP A 14 -23.90 -9.68 7.04
C ASP A 14 -24.53 -8.33 6.63
N GLU A 15 -24.76 -7.44 7.58
CA GLU A 15 -25.23 -6.09 7.32
C GLU A 15 -24.17 -5.28 6.53
N MET A 16 -22.91 -5.28 6.95
CA MET A 16 -21.83 -4.61 6.21
C MET A 16 -21.66 -5.17 4.80
N ARG A 17 -21.74 -6.50 4.64
CA ARG A 17 -21.66 -7.14 3.32
C ARG A 17 -22.79 -6.73 2.41
N ARG A 18 -24.00 -6.51 2.95
CA ARG A 18 -25.18 -6.14 2.19
C ARG A 18 -25.25 -4.65 1.87
N THR A 19 -24.81 -3.78 2.80
CA THR A 19 -25.04 -2.33 2.69
C THR A 19 -23.79 -1.54 2.30
N VAL A 20 -22.60 -1.92 2.76
CA VAL A 20 -21.34 -1.17 2.56
C VAL A 20 -20.53 -1.74 1.40
N LEU A 21 -20.37 -3.06 1.34
CA LEU A 21 -19.52 -3.70 0.34
C LEU A 21 -19.93 -3.39 -1.12
N PRO A 22 -21.22 -3.43 -1.53
CA PRO A 22 -21.62 -3.08 -2.89
C PRO A 22 -21.27 -1.65 -3.27
N ARG A 23 -21.38 -0.71 -2.34
CA ARG A 23 -21.04 0.70 -2.56
C ARG A 23 -19.54 0.94 -2.73
N ILE A 24 -18.69 0.15 -2.04
CA ILE A 24 -17.24 0.15 -2.27
C ILE A 24 -16.91 -0.44 -3.65
N ILE A 25 -17.54 -1.54 -4.03
CA ILE A 25 -17.32 -2.22 -5.32
C ILE A 25 -17.72 -1.33 -6.49
N SER A 26 -18.86 -0.64 -6.40
CA SER A 26 -19.32 0.30 -7.43
C SER A 26 -18.50 1.59 -7.51
N GLY A 27 -17.67 1.85 -6.52
CA GLY A 27 -16.92 3.10 -6.39
C GLY A 27 -17.78 4.28 -5.90
N GLU A 28 -18.98 4.03 -5.42
CA GLU A 28 -19.86 5.06 -4.84
C GLU A 28 -19.23 5.67 -3.56
N ILE A 29 -18.58 4.83 -2.75
CA ILE A 29 -17.87 5.28 -1.55
C ILE A 29 -16.40 4.86 -1.59
N GLY A 30 -15.53 5.76 -1.13
CA GLY A 30 -14.12 5.49 -0.88
C GLY A 30 -13.89 4.86 0.50
N CYS A 31 -12.82 4.07 0.62
CA CYS A 31 -12.38 3.52 1.89
C CYS A 31 -10.87 3.68 2.06
N CYS A 32 -10.44 4.15 3.23
CA CYS A 32 -9.04 4.22 3.63
C CYS A 32 -8.76 3.27 4.80
N MET A 33 -7.46 3.09 5.12
CA MET A 33 -7.02 2.24 6.25
C MET A 33 -6.09 3.03 7.16
N ALA A 34 -6.38 3.03 8.46
CA ALA A 34 -5.65 3.73 9.50
C ALA A 34 -4.93 2.75 10.43
N LEU A 35 -3.72 2.32 10.00
CA LEU A 35 -2.85 1.40 10.76
C LEU A 35 -1.70 2.15 11.43
N THR A 36 -0.85 2.78 10.63
CA THR A 36 0.44 3.37 11.02
C THR A 36 0.27 4.51 12.03
N GLU A 37 1.11 4.54 13.05
CA GLU A 37 1.20 5.61 14.05
C GLU A 37 2.58 6.26 14.03
N PRO A 38 2.77 7.46 14.62
CA PRO A 38 4.09 8.11 14.66
C PRO A 38 5.19 7.21 15.22
N ASP A 39 4.90 6.41 16.25
CA ASP A 39 5.84 5.52 16.92
C ASP A 39 5.68 4.04 16.52
N ALA A 40 4.75 3.71 15.62
CA ALA A 40 4.45 2.34 15.22
C ALA A 40 4.26 2.23 13.69
N GLY A 41 5.36 2.36 12.96
CA GLY A 41 5.42 2.11 11.52
C GLY A 41 5.80 0.66 11.23
N THR A 42 7.10 0.38 11.16
CA THR A 42 7.65 -0.97 10.90
C THR A 42 7.16 -2.00 11.93
N ASN A 43 7.15 -1.63 13.21
CA ASN A 43 6.61 -2.47 14.27
C ASN A 43 5.15 -2.13 14.54
N SER A 44 4.25 -2.58 13.65
CA SER A 44 2.81 -2.32 13.74
C SER A 44 2.14 -2.93 14.98
N LEU A 45 2.81 -3.85 15.69
CA LEU A 45 2.32 -4.38 16.97
C LEU A 45 2.45 -3.40 18.14
N GLU A 46 3.13 -2.28 17.95
CA GLU A 46 3.25 -1.21 18.95
C GLU A 46 2.18 -0.13 18.83
N VAL A 47 1.14 -0.35 18.02
CA VAL A 47 0.01 0.60 17.93
C VAL A 47 -0.58 0.89 19.31
N ARG A 48 -0.86 2.16 19.56
CA ARG A 48 -1.35 2.70 20.83
C ARG A 48 -2.75 3.32 20.75
N THR A 49 -3.24 3.61 19.54
CA THR A 49 -4.63 4.04 19.34
C THR A 49 -5.54 3.06 20.08
N PHE A 50 -6.35 3.59 21.00
CA PHE A 50 -7.11 2.79 21.94
C PHE A 50 -8.61 3.06 21.81
N ALA A 51 -9.39 2.00 21.78
CA ALA A 51 -10.84 2.01 21.83
C ALA A 51 -11.30 1.52 23.19
N GLU A 52 -11.66 2.44 24.06
CA GLU A 52 -12.18 2.18 25.41
C GLU A 52 -13.67 1.83 25.33
N ALA A 53 -14.08 0.77 26.01
CA ALA A 53 -15.49 0.34 26.01
C ALA A 53 -16.41 1.42 26.60
N ASP A 54 -17.50 1.75 25.90
CA ASP A 54 -18.50 2.73 26.30
C ASP A 54 -19.90 2.24 25.91
N GLY A 55 -20.64 1.75 26.89
CA GLY A 55 -21.96 1.15 26.66
C GLY A 55 -21.91 -0.03 25.68
N ASN A 56 -22.62 0.08 24.56
CA ASN A 56 -22.65 -0.93 23.49
C ASN A 56 -21.61 -0.69 22.41
N GLY A 57 -20.66 0.21 22.64
CA GLY A 57 -19.62 0.59 21.67
C GLY A 57 -18.31 0.94 22.36
N TRP A 58 -17.57 1.86 21.75
CA TRP A 58 -16.26 2.30 22.21
C TRP A 58 -16.07 3.80 22.01
N ARG A 59 -15.11 4.36 22.75
CA ARG A 59 -14.52 5.69 22.54
C ARG A 59 -13.10 5.53 22.03
N LEU A 60 -12.86 6.02 20.81
CA LEU A 60 -11.58 5.89 20.14
C LEU A 60 -10.71 7.12 20.40
N ASN A 61 -9.48 6.89 20.88
CA ASN A 61 -8.48 7.91 21.14
C ASN A 61 -7.14 7.52 20.54
N GLY A 62 -6.44 8.47 19.92
CA GLY A 62 -5.11 8.24 19.35
C GLY A 62 -4.81 9.04 18.11
N GLN A 63 -3.70 8.68 17.46
CA GLN A 63 -3.23 9.33 16.24
C GLN A 63 -2.73 8.30 15.25
N LYS A 64 -3.08 8.51 13.98
CA LYS A 64 -2.55 7.76 12.84
C LYS A 64 -1.82 8.69 11.89
N ILE A 65 -0.83 8.17 11.17
CA ILE A 65 -0.03 8.92 10.20
C ILE A 65 0.10 8.17 8.87
N TRP A 66 0.34 8.89 7.81
CA TRP A 66 0.48 8.34 6.44
C TRP A 66 -0.79 7.65 5.93
N ILE A 67 -1.94 8.06 6.40
CA ILE A 67 -3.21 7.45 5.98
C ILE A 67 -3.59 8.00 4.60
N SER A 68 -3.58 7.11 3.62
CA SER A 68 -3.85 7.45 2.22
C SER A 68 -5.33 7.68 1.97
N ALA A 69 -5.65 8.67 1.13
CA ALA A 69 -6.98 8.97 0.60
C ALA A 69 -8.04 9.37 1.63
N VAL A 70 -7.66 9.84 2.82
CA VAL A 70 -8.62 10.27 3.87
C VAL A 70 -9.63 11.29 3.33
N PRO A 71 -9.24 12.38 2.62
CA PRO A 71 -10.19 13.36 2.11
C PRO A 71 -11.14 12.84 1.03
N GLN A 72 -10.86 11.67 0.47
CA GLN A 72 -11.59 11.03 -0.63
C GLN A 72 -12.40 9.82 -0.15
N ALA A 73 -12.34 9.50 1.14
CA ALA A 73 -12.95 8.32 1.73
C ALA A 73 -14.13 8.70 2.63
N GLU A 74 -15.22 7.97 2.54
CA GLU A 74 -16.34 8.03 3.47
C GLU A 74 -16.14 7.06 4.63
N LYS A 75 -15.48 5.93 4.39
CA LYS A 75 -15.23 4.90 5.39
C LYS A 75 -13.73 4.74 5.68
N MET A 76 -13.41 4.45 6.93
CA MET A 76 -12.05 4.20 7.39
C MET A 76 -12.00 2.91 8.19
N LEU A 77 -11.15 1.96 7.73
CA LEU A 77 -10.79 0.79 8.51
C LEU A 77 -9.73 1.20 9.54
N VAL A 78 -10.13 1.29 10.80
CA VAL A 78 -9.24 1.67 11.90
C VAL A 78 -8.74 0.44 12.63
N ILE A 79 -7.43 0.37 12.83
CA ILE A 79 -6.77 -0.64 13.65
C ILE A 79 -6.47 -0.02 15.00
N ALA A 80 -7.10 -0.52 16.05
CA ALA A 80 -6.94 0.00 17.40
C ALA A 80 -6.76 -1.13 18.42
N ARG A 81 -6.30 -0.80 19.62
CA ARG A 81 -6.33 -1.70 20.75
C ARG A 81 -7.64 -1.55 21.52
N THR A 82 -8.20 -2.66 21.91
CA THR A 82 -9.36 -2.78 22.82
C THR A 82 -8.99 -3.47 24.14
N LYS A 83 -7.73 -3.92 24.24
CA LYS A 83 -7.09 -4.31 25.51
C LYS A 83 -5.72 -3.67 25.60
N LYS A 84 -5.34 -3.27 26.82
CA LYS A 84 -4.00 -2.78 27.11
C LYS A 84 -2.97 -3.88 26.83
N LYS A 85 -1.79 -3.49 26.38
CA LYS A 85 -0.70 -4.40 26.06
C LYS A 85 -0.11 -5.08 27.30
N GLU A 86 -0.15 -4.34 28.43
CA GLU A 86 0.27 -4.83 29.73
C GLU A 86 -0.67 -5.96 30.17
N GLY A 87 -0.10 -7.17 30.33
CA GLY A 87 -0.88 -8.37 30.70
C GLY A 87 -1.47 -9.15 29.52
N ALA A 88 -1.19 -8.75 28.27
CA ALA A 88 -1.55 -9.55 27.10
C ALA A 88 -0.65 -10.80 27.00
N THR A 89 -1.24 -11.95 26.71
CA THR A 89 -0.50 -13.22 26.54
C THR A 89 0.37 -13.19 25.29
N ARG A 90 -0.10 -12.55 24.23
CA ARG A 90 0.62 -12.37 22.96
C ARG A 90 0.62 -10.88 22.59
N LYS A 91 1.67 -10.41 21.92
CA LYS A 91 1.75 -9.02 21.42
C LYS A 91 0.60 -8.67 20.46
N THR A 92 0.03 -9.66 19.80
CA THR A 92 -1.11 -9.53 18.86
C THR A 92 -2.46 -9.42 19.55
N ASP A 93 -2.57 -9.82 20.83
CA ASP A 93 -3.84 -9.80 21.54
C ASP A 93 -4.30 -8.36 21.80
N GLY A 94 -5.61 -8.16 21.76
CA GLY A 94 -6.23 -6.86 22.01
C GLY A 94 -6.26 -5.92 20.80
N ILE A 95 -5.80 -6.36 19.64
CA ILE A 95 -5.96 -5.60 18.37
C ILE A 95 -7.34 -5.91 17.80
N THR A 96 -8.05 -4.86 17.39
CA THR A 96 -9.41 -4.93 16.84
C THR A 96 -9.52 -4.01 15.62
N LEU A 97 -10.35 -4.39 14.67
CA LEU A 97 -10.63 -3.61 13.47
C LEU A 97 -12.03 -3.01 13.54
N PHE A 98 -12.15 -1.74 13.15
CA PHE A 98 -13.41 -1.03 13.09
C PHE A 98 -13.57 -0.35 11.74
N MET A 99 -14.77 -0.41 11.15
CA MET A 99 -15.12 0.31 9.92
C MET A 99 -15.99 1.52 10.29
N ILE A 100 -15.37 2.68 10.43
CA ILE A 100 -16.03 3.90 10.88
C ILE A 100 -16.23 4.89 9.71
N ASP A 101 -17.11 5.88 9.91
CA ASP A 101 -17.22 7.04 9.02
C ASP A 101 -16.06 8.01 9.25
N VAL A 102 -15.47 8.52 8.15
CA VAL A 102 -14.40 9.54 8.24
C VAL A 102 -14.94 10.85 8.78
N ALA A 103 -16.13 11.26 8.35
CA ALA A 103 -16.81 12.49 8.80
C ALA A 103 -17.59 12.25 10.10
N ARG A 104 -16.88 11.89 11.16
CA ARG A 104 -17.45 11.58 12.49
C ARG A 104 -16.97 12.59 13.53
N GLU A 105 -17.80 12.89 14.50
CA GLU A 105 -17.39 13.67 15.68
C GLU A 105 -16.16 13.03 16.34
N GLY A 106 -15.19 13.86 16.71
CA GLY A 106 -13.93 13.40 17.30
C GLY A 106 -12.91 12.87 16.29
N VAL A 107 -13.23 12.85 14.98
CA VAL A 107 -12.27 12.50 13.92
C VAL A 107 -11.84 13.77 13.19
N SER A 108 -10.54 14.01 13.11
CA SER A 108 -9.97 15.10 12.31
C SER A 108 -8.74 14.63 11.55
N HIS A 109 -8.39 15.33 10.47
CA HIS A 109 -7.22 14.97 9.70
C HIS A 109 -6.50 16.19 9.13
N GLN A 110 -5.20 16.05 8.89
CA GLN A 110 -4.33 17.07 8.31
C GLN A 110 -3.50 16.44 7.19
N ALA A 111 -3.49 17.08 6.02
CA ALA A 111 -2.72 16.61 4.87
C ALA A 111 -1.21 16.64 5.15
N ILE A 112 -0.50 15.66 4.59
CA ILE A 112 0.97 15.56 4.59
C ILE A 112 1.44 15.83 3.16
N ASP A 113 2.29 16.85 2.98
CA ASP A 113 2.97 17.07 1.71
C ASP A 113 4.07 16.02 1.50
N LYS A 114 4.19 15.51 0.27
CA LYS A 114 5.08 14.38 -0.03
C LYS A 114 5.68 14.45 -1.43
N VAL A 115 6.79 13.79 -1.61
CA VAL A 115 7.58 13.79 -2.85
C VAL A 115 6.81 13.21 -4.03
N GLY A 116 6.19 12.04 -3.87
CA GLY A 116 5.49 11.33 -4.94
C GLY A 116 4.06 10.93 -4.57
N THR A 117 3.40 10.20 -5.46
CA THR A 117 2.01 9.73 -5.32
C THR A 117 1.03 10.85 -4.93
N ARG A 118 1.22 12.06 -5.49
CA ARG A 118 0.47 13.27 -5.10
C ARG A 118 -1.02 13.19 -5.45
N CYS A 119 -1.39 12.35 -6.40
CA CYS A 119 -2.79 12.08 -6.75
C CYS A 119 -3.58 11.36 -5.64
N VAL A 120 -2.89 10.70 -4.71
CA VAL A 120 -3.47 10.07 -3.55
C VAL A 120 -2.96 10.80 -2.30
N PRO A 121 -3.73 11.73 -1.71
CA PRO A 121 -3.29 12.48 -0.53
C PRO A 121 -3.01 11.55 0.64
N ALA A 122 -2.03 11.89 1.46
CA ALA A 122 -1.76 11.23 2.73
C ALA A 122 -2.07 12.21 3.88
N SER A 123 -2.52 11.70 5.00
CA SER A 123 -2.93 12.52 6.15
C SER A 123 -2.42 11.97 7.47
N ASN A 124 -2.20 12.88 8.42
CA ASN A 124 -2.34 12.59 9.84
C ASN A 124 -3.83 12.49 10.15
N VAL A 125 -4.22 11.56 11.01
CA VAL A 125 -5.59 11.41 11.49
C VAL A 125 -5.56 11.39 13.01
N PHE A 126 -6.46 12.14 13.62
CA PHE A 126 -6.56 12.26 15.08
C PHE A 126 -7.94 11.77 15.51
N PHE A 127 -7.96 11.00 16.58
CA PHE A 127 -9.16 10.54 17.26
C PHE A 127 -9.17 11.15 18.65
N ASP A 128 -10.20 11.94 18.93
CA ASP A 128 -10.44 12.58 20.23
C ASP A 128 -11.83 12.17 20.71
N ASN A 129 -11.85 11.13 21.53
CA ASN A 129 -13.06 10.58 22.10
C ASN A 129 -14.15 10.23 21.06
N ALA A 130 -13.70 9.82 19.84
CA ALA A 130 -14.59 9.52 18.73
C ALA A 130 -15.45 8.29 19.03
N PRO A 131 -16.81 8.40 18.92
CA PRO A 131 -17.68 7.27 19.21
C PRO A 131 -17.53 6.19 18.13
N VAL A 132 -17.51 4.92 18.52
CA VAL A 132 -17.54 3.75 17.64
C VAL A 132 -18.69 2.84 18.09
N HIS A 133 -19.56 2.48 17.16
CA HIS A 133 -20.75 1.65 17.46
C HIS A 133 -20.40 0.17 17.38
N GLY A 134 -21.21 -0.67 18.06
CA GLY A 134 -20.98 -2.12 18.11
C GLY A 134 -21.06 -2.81 16.76
N ASP A 135 -21.87 -2.31 15.85
CA ASP A 135 -22.05 -2.81 14.49
C ASP A 135 -20.92 -2.41 13.51
N GLU A 136 -20.01 -1.54 13.93
CA GLU A 136 -18.82 -1.14 13.18
C GLU A 136 -17.60 -2.04 13.41
N LEU A 137 -17.71 -3.02 14.31
CA LEU A 137 -16.70 -4.05 14.50
C LEU A 137 -16.55 -4.89 13.23
N VAL A 138 -15.31 -5.05 12.77
CA VAL A 138 -14.94 -5.94 11.67
C VAL A 138 -14.18 -7.13 12.23
N GLY A 139 -14.69 -8.33 12.01
CA GLY A 139 -14.05 -9.55 12.49
C GLY A 139 -14.20 -9.78 13.99
N THR A 140 -13.12 -10.19 14.64
CA THR A 140 -13.12 -10.70 16.02
C THR A 140 -12.62 -9.65 17.01
N LEU A 141 -13.41 -9.34 18.02
CA LEU A 141 -12.99 -8.47 19.11
C LEU A 141 -11.72 -9.01 19.78
N HIS A 142 -10.69 -8.18 19.90
CA HIS A 142 -9.35 -8.50 20.43
C HIS A 142 -8.49 -9.44 19.56
N GLY A 143 -9.01 -9.97 18.44
CA GLY A 143 -8.35 -10.96 17.59
C GLY A 143 -7.99 -10.48 16.16
N GLY A 144 -8.17 -9.19 15.87
CA GLY A 144 -8.09 -8.63 14.51
C GLY A 144 -6.71 -8.69 13.81
N TRP A 145 -5.65 -9.06 14.51
CA TRP A 145 -4.32 -9.09 13.89
C TRP A 145 -4.20 -10.08 12.72
N LYS A 146 -4.72 -11.31 12.89
CA LYS A 146 -4.71 -12.31 11.82
C LYS A 146 -5.53 -11.85 10.61
N GLU A 147 -6.69 -11.27 10.88
CA GLU A 147 -7.60 -10.73 9.87
C GLU A 147 -6.95 -9.57 9.09
N LEU A 148 -6.19 -8.71 9.78
CA LEU A 148 -5.42 -7.66 9.16
C LEU A 148 -4.33 -8.18 8.22
N LEU A 149 -3.63 -9.26 8.58
CA LEU A 149 -2.57 -9.84 7.74
C LEU A 149 -3.09 -10.30 6.38
N ASP A 150 -4.29 -10.87 6.31
CA ASP A 150 -4.93 -11.27 5.04
C ASP A 150 -5.14 -10.07 4.12
N VAL A 151 -5.52 -8.93 4.68
CA VAL A 151 -5.71 -7.67 3.93
C VAL A 151 -4.37 -7.13 3.43
N LEU A 152 -3.35 -7.12 4.28
CA LEU A 152 -2.01 -6.62 3.95
C LEU A 152 -1.31 -7.48 2.90
N ASN A 153 -1.49 -8.80 2.91
CA ASN A 153 -0.91 -9.67 1.89
C ASN A 153 -1.55 -9.42 0.51
N THR A 154 -2.87 -9.23 0.46
CA THR A 154 -3.58 -8.88 -0.78
C THR A 154 -3.12 -7.52 -1.35
N GLU A 155 -2.85 -6.54 -0.49
CA GLU A 155 -2.30 -5.25 -0.90
C GLU A 155 -0.95 -5.39 -1.61
N ARG A 156 -0.08 -6.32 -1.18
CA ARG A 156 1.23 -6.54 -1.81
C ARG A 156 1.09 -7.03 -3.25
N ILE A 157 0.12 -7.89 -3.55
CA ILE A 157 -0.17 -8.34 -4.92
C ILE A 157 -0.53 -7.15 -5.81
N VAL A 158 -1.45 -6.30 -5.35
CA VAL A 158 -1.93 -5.15 -6.14
C VAL A 158 -0.84 -4.08 -6.29
N THR A 159 -0.08 -3.82 -5.23
CA THR A 159 1.08 -2.92 -5.27
C THR A 159 2.12 -3.38 -6.29
N THR A 160 2.44 -4.67 -6.28
CA THR A 160 3.37 -5.27 -7.24
C THR A 160 2.88 -5.11 -8.68
N ALA A 161 1.61 -5.36 -8.94
CA ALA A 161 1.02 -5.16 -10.28
C ALA A 161 1.14 -3.71 -10.75
N GLY A 162 0.91 -2.74 -9.85
CA GLY A 162 1.11 -1.31 -10.14
C GLY A 162 2.56 -0.97 -10.48
N LEU A 163 3.53 -1.52 -9.75
CA LEU A 163 4.97 -1.34 -10.02
C LEU A 163 5.39 -1.94 -11.37
N VAL A 164 4.89 -3.12 -11.70
CA VAL A 164 5.12 -3.74 -13.02
C VAL A 164 4.67 -2.81 -14.14
N GLY A 165 3.45 -2.26 -14.03
CA GLY A 165 2.94 -1.30 -15.02
C GLY A 165 3.76 -0.02 -15.11
N ALA A 166 4.23 0.51 -13.97
CA ALA A 166 5.05 1.72 -13.92
C ALA A 166 6.42 1.52 -14.61
N VAL A 167 7.09 0.39 -14.35
CA VAL A 167 8.38 0.05 -15.00
C VAL A 167 8.20 -0.15 -16.50
N HIS A 168 7.18 -0.89 -16.93
CA HIS A 168 6.89 -1.08 -18.36
C HIS A 168 6.66 0.25 -19.07
N LEU A 169 5.92 1.17 -18.46
CA LEU A 169 5.72 2.50 -19.03
C LEU A 169 7.03 3.28 -19.11
N ALA A 170 7.84 3.30 -18.06
CA ALA A 170 9.11 4.00 -18.04
C ALA A 170 10.09 3.45 -19.08
N LEU A 171 10.23 2.13 -19.19
CA LEU A 171 11.08 1.47 -20.18
C LEU A 171 10.62 1.76 -21.60
N ARG A 172 9.31 1.71 -21.87
CA ARG A 172 8.76 2.06 -23.19
C ARG A 172 9.12 3.49 -23.58
N LEU A 173 8.88 4.46 -22.68
CA LEU A 173 9.21 5.86 -22.93
C LEU A 173 10.71 6.07 -23.21
N ALA A 174 11.57 5.40 -22.45
CA ALA A 174 13.02 5.47 -22.63
C ALA A 174 13.47 4.85 -23.97
N VAL A 175 12.93 3.70 -24.35
CA VAL A 175 13.24 3.01 -25.61
C VAL A 175 12.76 3.83 -26.81
N ASP A 176 11.53 4.36 -26.76
CA ASP A 176 10.97 5.20 -27.82
C ASP A 176 11.82 6.47 -28.01
N TYR A 177 12.23 7.11 -26.92
CA TYR A 177 13.15 8.26 -26.97
C TYR A 177 14.51 7.87 -27.52
N ALA A 178 15.11 6.76 -27.06
CA ALA A 178 16.41 6.30 -27.49
C ALA A 178 16.47 5.97 -28.97
N ASN A 179 15.39 5.47 -29.57
CA ASN A 179 15.29 5.16 -30.99
C ASN A 179 15.19 6.40 -31.88
N GLN A 180 14.81 7.54 -31.32
CA GLN A 180 14.68 8.80 -32.06
C GLN A 180 15.86 9.75 -31.86
N ARG A 181 16.46 9.74 -30.66
CA ARG A 181 17.53 10.65 -30.29
C ARG A 181 18.83 10.27 -30.97
N LYS A 182 19.34 11.17 -31.81
CA LYS A 182 20.62 11.02 -32.47
C LYS A 182 21.72 11.80 -31.75
N VAL A 183 22.93 11.25 -31.74
CA VAL A 183 24.15 11.85 -31.19
C VAL A 183 25.33 11.53 -32.08
N PHE A 184 26.32 12.40 -32.11
CA PHE A 184 27.55 12.25 -32.92
C PHE A 184 27.25 11.93 -34.38
N GLY A 185 26.33 12.66 -35.02
CA GLY A 185 25.86 12.48 -36.38
C GLY A 185 24.51 11.78 -36.44
N GLU A 186 24.39 10.75 -37.26
CA GLU A 186 23.09 10.07 -37.53
C GLU A 186 22.79 8.88 -36.62
N ARG A 187 23.71 8.58 -35.70
CA ARG A 187 23.58 7.39 -34.84
C ARG A 187 22.60 7.63 -33.70
N THR A 188 21.60 6.76 -33.56
CA THR A 188 20.66 6.81 -32.44
C THR A 188 21.31 6.31 -31.16
N ILE A 189 20.88 6.86 -29.99
CA ILE A 189 21.43 6.43 -28.71
C ILE A 189 21.04 5.00 -28.34
N SER A 190 19.96 4.46 -28.93
CA SER A 190 19.57 3.05 -28.80
C SER A 190 20.61 2.05 -29.31
N SER A 191 21.58 2.48 -30.13
CA SER A 191 22.64 1.61 -30.64
C SER A 191 23.80 1.36 -29.66
N TYR A 192 23.80 2.04 -28.48
CA TYR A 192 24.88 1.90 -27.50
C TYR A 192 24.53 0.88 -26.43
N GLN A 193 25.34 -0.18 -26.30
CA GLN A 193 25.16 -1.25 -25.32
C GLN A 193 25.11 -0.71 -23.85
N GLY A 194 25.84 0.37 -23.56
CA GLY A 194 25.83 1.03 -22.26
C GLY A 194 24.44 1.55 -21.85
N LEU A 195 23.52 1.77 -22.79
CA LEU A 195 22.12 2.11 -22.53
C LEU A 195 21.19 0.91 -22.67
N GLN A 196 21.48 -0.01 -23.61
CA GLN A 196 20.66 -1.20 -23.82
C GLN A 196 20.67 -2.15 -22.61
N PHE A 197 21.83 -2.46 -22.06
CA PHE A 197 21.98 -3.48 -21.01
C PHE A 197 21.28 -3.10 -19.69
N PRO A 198 21.37 -1.87 -19.18
CA PRO A 198 20.63 -1.48 -17.99
C PRO A 198 19.11 -1.55 -18.17
N LEU A 199 18.58 -1.20 -19.34
CA LEU A 199 17.16 -1.30 -19.63
C LEU A 199 16.71 -2.76 -19.76
N ALA A 200 17.52 -3.61 -20.41
CA ALA A 200 17.26 -5.04 -20.53
C ALA A 200 17.27 -5.74 -19.18
N GLN A 201 18.21 -5.38 -18.30
CA GLN A 201 18.28 -5.90 -16.93
C GLN A 201 17.03 -5.53 -16.14
N ALA A 202 16.61 -4.26 -16.18
CA ALA A 202 15.40 -3.79 -15.52
C ALA A 202 14.14 -4.52 -16.02
N HIS A 203 14.07 -4.78 -17.34
CA HIS A 203 13.00 -5.57 -17.93
C HIS A 203 12.99 -7.01 -17.41
N ALA A 204 14.13 -7.68 -17.36
CA ALA A 204 14.23 -9.04 -16.86
C ALA A 204 13.80 -9.16 -15.39
N GLU A 205 14.23 -8.24 -14.55
CA GLU A 205 13.91 -8.23 -13.12
C GLU A 205 12.41 -8.01 -12.89
N ILE A 206 11.80 -7.05 -13.59
CA ILE A 206 10.36 -6.78 -13.43
C ILE A 206 9.49 -7.92 -13.96
N GLU A 207 9.94 -8.65 -15.01
CA GLU A 207 9.24 -9.84 -15.50
C GLU A 207 9.31 -10.99 -14.49
N CYS A 208 10.43 -11.17 -13.79
CA CYS A 208 10.53 -12.13 -12.68
C CYS A 208 9.55 -11.77 -11.56
N ALA A 209 9.47 -10.49 -11.18
CA ALA A 209 8.52 -10.03 -10.18
C ALA A 209 7.07 -10.24 -10.63
N ARG A 210 6.77 -9.97 -11.91
CA ARG A 210 5.45 -10.20 -12.52
C ARG A 210 5.04 -11.67 -12.44
N ALA A 211 5.93 -12.58 -12.81
CA ALA A 211 5.66 -14.02 -12.76
C ALA A 211 5.37 -14.50 -11.33
N MET A 212 6.16 -14.04 -10.35
CA MET A 212 5.93 -14.35 -8.93
C MET A 212 4.62 -13.75 -8.42
N ASN A 213 4.26 -12.55 -8.86
CA ASN A 213 3.00 -11.91 -8.49
C ASN A 213 1.79 -12.67 -9.05
N HIS A 214 1.87 -13.18 -10.28
CA HIS A 214 0.83 -14.04 -10.85
C HIS A 214 0.68 -15.35 -10.06
N LYS A 215 1.79 -15.94 -9.61
CA LYS A 215 1.75 -17.11 -8.72
C LYS A 215 1.02 -16.78 -7.42
N ALA A 216 1.38 -15.67 -6.75
CA ALA A 216 0.74 -15.24 -5.51
C ALA A 216 -0.78 -14.99 -5.70
N ALA A 217 -1.17 -14.37 -6.82
CA ALA A 217 -2.58 -14.13 -7.13
C ALA A 217 -3.35 -15.44 -7.37
N ALA A 218 -2.77 -16.40 -8.09
CA ALA A 218 -3.38 -17.71 -8.31
C ALA A 218 -3.57 -18.50 -6.99
N MET A 219 -2.60 -18.42 -6.07
CA MET A 219 -2.70 -19.03 -4.75
C MET A 219 -3.80 -18.35 -3.90
N PHE A 220 -3.91 -17.02 -3.97
CA PHE A 220 -5.02 -16.29 -3.34
C PHE A 220 -6.38 -16.78 -3.84
N ASP A 221 -6.56 -16.91 -5.16
CA ASP A 221 -7.80 -17.38 -5.78
C ASP A 221 -8.12 -18.83 -5.40
N ALA A 222 -7.09 -19.67 -5.21
CA ALA A 222 -7.21 -21.03 -4.74
C ALA A 222 -7.47 -21.17 -3.22
N GLY A 223 -7.41 -20.07 -2.46
CA GLY A 223 -7.53 -20.09 -1.00
C GLY A 223 -6.31 -20.65 -0.27
N GLU A 224 -5.16 -20.71 -0.92
CA GLU A 224 -3.88 -21.16 -0.36
C GLU A 224 -3.17 -20.03 0.40
N ASP A 225 -2.17 -20.39 1.22
CA ASP A 225 -1.27 -19.41 1.83
C ASP A 225 -0.31 -18.85 0.78
N PHE A 226 -0.38 -17.55 0.52
CA PHE A 226 0.38 -16.83 -0.50
C PHE A 226 1.32 -15.76 0.09
N GLY A 227 1.44 -15.72 1.41
CA GLY A 227 2.18 -14.65 2.09
C GLY A 227 3.64 -14.55 1.65
N SER A 228 4.32 -15.68 1.47
CA SER A 228 5.71 -15.73 1.01
C SER A 228 5.86 -15.18 -0.41
N GLU A 229 5.05 -15.67 -1.35
CA GLU A 229 5.08 -15.28 -2.75
C GLU A 229 4.75 -13.80 -2.94
N ALA A 230 3.76 -13.28 -2.23
CA ALA A 230 3.40 -11.86 -2.27
C ALA A 230 4.53 -10.96 -1.74
N ASN A 231 5.23 -11.38 -0.69
CA ASN A 231 6.40 -10.66 -0.16
C ASN A 231 7.58 -10.69 -1.14
N ILE A 232 7.92 -11.83 -1.70
CA ILE A 232 9.01 -11.97 -2.68
C ILE A 232 8.70 -11.12 -3.93
N ALA A 233 7.48 -11.21 -4.47
CA ALA A 233 7.07 -10.43 -5.62
C ALA A 233 7.20 -8.91 -5.36
N LYS A 234 6.72 -8.44 -4.22
CA LYS A 234 6.79 -7.03 -3.82
C LYS A 234 8.23 -6.56 -3.64
N LEU A 235 9.09 -7.36 -3.01
CA LEU A 235 10.50 -7.02 -2.81
C LEU A 235 11.20 -6.77 -4.14
N ILE A 236 11.14 -7.75 -5.04
CA ILE A 236 11.82 -7.65 -6.34
C ILE A 236 11.21 -6.54 -7.20
N ALA A 237 9.88 -6.39 -7.20
CA ALA A 237 9.23 -5.30 -7.94
C ALA A 237 9.64 -3.92 -7.43
N ALA A 238 9.76 -3.71 -6.11
CA ALA A 238 10.16 -2.43 -5.54
C ALA A 238 11.61 -2.06 -5.91
N GLN A 239 12.52 -3.04 -5.88
CA GLN A 239 13.91 -2.86 -6.30
C GLN A 239 14.01 -2.59 -7.79
N ALA A 240 13.40 -3.44 -8.62
CA ALA A 240 13.37 -3.28 -10.08
C ALA A 240 12.72 -1.95 -10.51
N ALA A 241 11.69 -1.49 -9.80
CA ALA A 241 11.06 -0.21 -10.08
C ALA A 241 11.98 0.98 -9.74
N ALA A 242 12.62 0.96 -8.57
CA ALA A 242 13.52 2.04 -8.17
C ALA A 242 14.71 2.16 -9.14
N GLU A 243 15.33 1.04 -9.50
CA GLU A 243 16.49 1.03 -10.39
C GLU A 243 16.11 1.17 -11.86
N GLY A 244 15.07 0.47 -12.32
CA GLY A 244 14.65 0.46 -13.71
C GLY A 244 14.13 1.82 -14.20
N ILE A 245 13.35 2.53 -13.35
CA ILE A 245 12.86 3.86 -13.69
C ILE A 245 14.00 4.89 -13.64
N GLU A 246 14.96 4.75 -12.70
CA GLU A 246 16.19 5.54 -12.70
C GLU A 246 16.98 5.37 -14.00
N ARG A 247 17.14 4.13 -14.49
CA ARG A 247 17.82 3.83 -15.77
C ARG A 247 17.08 4.40 -16.97
N ALA A 248 15.75 4.34 -16.96
CA ALA A 248 14.91 4.96 -17.98
C ALA A 248 15.11 6.48 -18.01
N MET A 249 15.07 7.12 -16.86
CA MET A 249 15.29 8.56 -16.70
C MET A 249 16.69 8.96 -17.17
N GLN A 250 17.73 8.23 -16.77
CA GLN A 250 19.11 8.46 -17.18
C GLN A 250 19.28 8.31 -18.70
N THR A 251 18.62 7.33 -19.33
CA THR A 251 18.65 7.13 -20.78
C THR A 251 18.08 8.33 -21.55
N MET A 252 17.07 8.98 -21.01
CA MET A 252 16.44 10.15 -21.60
C MET A 252 17.21 11.46 -21.33
N GLY A 253 18.20 11.44 -20.42
CA GLY A 253 18.97 12.62 -20.04
C GLY A 253 18.08 13.76 -19.54
N GLY A 254 18.31 15.00 -19.97
CA GLY A 254 17.52 16.15 -19.56
C GLY A 254 16.03 16.02 -19.83
N MET A 255 15.62 15.28 -20.87
CA MET A 255 14.19 15.02 -21.13
C MET A 255 13.58 14.08 -20.10
N GLY A 256 14.33 13.14 -19.54
CA GLY A 256 13.85 12.31 -18.42
C GLY A 256 13.56 13.10 -17.15
N TYR A 257 14.18 14.26 -16.99
CA TYR A 257 13.97 15.20 -15.85
C TYR A 257 12.83 16.20 -16.10
N ALA A 258 12.33 16.30 -17.33
CA ALA A 258 11.24 17.18 -17.70
C ALA A 258 9.88 16.58 -17.30
N LYS A 259 9.03 17.40 -16.66
CA LYS A 259 7.70 16.96 -16.18
C LYS A 259 6.78 16.45 -17.29
N GLU A 260 6.90 16.98 -18.50
CA GLU A 260 6.09 16.60 -19.67
C GLU A 260 6.32 15.14 -20.12
N MET A 261 7.49 14.57 -19.82
CA MET A 261 7.85 13.20 -20.20
C MET A 261 7.37 12.14 -19.19
N HIS A 262 6.81 12.53 -18.07
CA HIS A 262 6.24 11.69 -17.02
C HIS A 262 7.20 10.72 -16.31
N VAL A 263 8.40 10.44 -16.80
CA VAL A 263 9.35 9.50 -16.19
C VAL A 263 9.80 10.02 -14.82
N GLU A 264 10.01 11.34 -14.66
CA GLU A 264 10.35 11.95 -13.37
C GLU A 264 9.26 11.70 -12.31
N ARG A 265 7.98 11.69 -12.72
CA ARG A 265 6.87 11.37 -11.81
C ARG A 265 6.91 9.91 -11.40
N LEU A 266 7.09 8.99 -12.34
CA LEU A 266 7.23 7.56 -12.05
C LEU A 266 8.39 7.28 -11.11
N TRP A 267 9.51 7.99 -11.29
CA TRP A 267 10.69 7.91 -10.43
C TRP A 267 10.39 8.33 -8.98
N ARG A 268 9.72 9.46 -8.79
CA ARG A 268 9.30 9.92 -7.46
C ARG A 268 8.30 8.97 -6.81
N ASP A 269 7.35 8.47 -7.59
CA ASP A 269 6.29 7.58 -7.10
C ASP A 269 6.85 6.21 -6.68
N ALA A 270 7.76 5.64 -7.49
CA ALA A 270 8.36 4.33 -7.23
C ALA A 270 9.18 4.28 -5.94
N ARG A 271 9.83 5.41 -5.55
CA ARG A 271 10.67 5.48 -4.35
C ARG A 271 9.92 5.11 -3.08
N LEU A 272 8.62 5.39 -3.01
CA LEU A 272 7.76 5.03 -1.88
C LEU A 272 7.81 3.53 -1.58
N PHE A 273 7.80 2.70 -2.61
CA PHE A 273 7.57 1.27 -2.46
C PHE A 273 8.77 0.47 -1.94
N ARG A 274 9.91 1.10 -1.75
CA ARG A 274 11.03 0.50 -1.03
C ARG A 274 10.79 0.41 0.49
N PHE A 275 9.90 1.23 1.04
CA PHE A 275 9.57 1.22 2.47
C PHE A 275 8.07 1.07 2.78
N ALA A 276 7.18 1.20 1.79
CA ALA A 276 5.72 1.01 1.95
C ALA A 276 5.19 -0.07 0.97
N PRO A 277 4.10 -0.76 1.31
CA PRO A 277 3.41 -0.83 2.60
C PRO A 277 4.20 -1.55 3.70
N ILE A 278 5.29 -2.23 3.35
CA ILE A 278 6.27 -2.88 4.24
C ILE A 278 7.66 -2.64 3.68
N SER A 279 8.65 -2.39 4.54
CA SER A 279 10.03 -2.15 4.10
C SER A 279 10.70 -3.41 3.57
N GLU A 280 11.69 -3.22 2.69
CA GLU A 280 12.48 -4.32 2.12
C GLU A 280 13.15 -5.15 3.23
N GLU A 281 13.67 -4.48 4.27
CA GLU A 281 14.33 -5.13 5.40
C GLU A 281 13.38 -6.05 6.18
N MET A 282 12.13 -5.62 6.35
CA MET A 282 11.12 -6.46 7.01
C MET A 282 10.70 -7.65 6.16
N ILE A 283 10.67 -7.51 4.84
CA ILE A 283 10.42 -8.64 3.94
C ILE A 283 11.59 -9.62 4.01
N LEU A 284 12.83 -9.13 3.95
CA LEU A 284 14.03 -9.98 4.07
C LEU A 284 14.06 -10.70 5.40
N ASN A 285 13.73 -10.02 6.50
CA ASN A 285 13.59 -10.65 7.81
C ASN A 285 12.52 -11.74 7.82
N TYR A 286 11.38 -11.53 7.15
CA TYR A 286 10.31 -12.54 7.04
C TYR A 286 10.75 -13.76 6.24
N ILE A 287 11.52 -13.57 5.16
CA ILE A 287 11.98 -14.67 4.29
C ILE A 287 13.12 -15.47 4.97
N SER A 288 13.88 -14.83 5.86
CA SER A 288 15.04 -15.46 6.53
C SER A 288 14.67 -16.44 7.65
N ILE A 289 13.41 -16.51 8.05
CA ILE A 289 12.89 -17.40 9.10
C ILE A 289 12.27 -18.65 8.49
#